data_28f83819ef8d6db975081856dd4e03d2
#
_entry.id   28f83819ef8d6db975081856dd4e03d2
#
_cell.length_a   1.000
_cell.length_b   1.000
_cell.length_c   1.000
_cell.angle_alpha   90.00
_cell.angle_beta   90.00
_cell.angle_gamma   90.00
#
_symmetry.space_group_name_H-M   'P 1'
#
loop_
_entity.id
_entity.type
_entity.pdbx_description
1 polymer ?
#
loop_
_entity_poly.entity_id
_entity_poly.type
_entity_poly.pdbx_seq_one_letter_code
_entity_poly.pdbx_strand_id
1 'polypeptide(L)'
;MKTLIAVSLALILLAGCASTGSQQSKVERITPEQLAKLLPPPVATVALSEIVADSKAGKTIEEIITKIKTSNSRYELTTAQTLDLSKQGVDVKVLDYMHQSNELAKKNAIADELNKREQEKRSAQKQLQRERALAQSYYNDYFDSPFYNPYYHYGYGPYYGSRFFWGSHFYNRPGFYNRHRR
;
A
#
# COMPACT_ATOMS: atom_id res chain seq x y z
N MET A 1 11.64 56.87 -19.56
CA MET A 1 11.18 56.32 -18.27
C MET A 1 10.05 55.30 -18.44
N LYS A 2 9.02 55.53 -19.23
CA LYS A 2 7.89 54.60 -19.42
C LYS A 2 8.29 53.21 -20.02
N THR A 3 9.28 53.22 -20.92
CA THR A 3 9.79 52.00 -21.58
C THR A 3 10.60 51.10 -20.62
N LEU A 4 11.35 51.67 -19.69
CA LEU A 4 12.14 50.95 -18.70
C LEU A 4 11.25 50.25 -17.66
N ILE A 5 10.12 50.85 -17.30
CA ILE A 5 9.13 50.23 -16.38
C ILE A 5 8.44 49.04 -17.05
N ALA A 6 8.11 49.12 -18.32
CA ALA A 6 7.48 48.03 -19.04
C ALA A 6 8.39 46.79 -19.19
N VAL A 7 9.70 47.01 -19.45
CA VAL A 7 10.69 45.91 -19.53
C VAL A 7 10.92 45.27 -18.16
N SER A 8 10.96 46.03 -17.09
CA SER A 8 11.11 45.45 -15.73
C SER A 8 9.89 44.62 -15.32
N LEU A 9 8.68 45.04 -15.68
CA LEU A 9 7.46 44.29 -15.39
C LEU A 9 7.38 42.96 -16.16
N ALA A 10 7.86 42.97 -17.42
CA ALA A 10 7.91 41.75 -18.22
C ALA A 10 8.92 40.70 -17.69
N LEU A 11 10.05 41.15 -17.13
CA LEU A 11 11.05 40.25 -16.55
C LEU A 11 10.55 39.54 -15.27
N ILE A 12 9.70 40.21 -14.49
CA ILE A 12 9.12 39.60 -13.25
C ILE A 12 8.11 38.53 -13.56
N LEU A 13 7.40 38.61 -14.68
CA LEU A 13 6.42 37.59 -15.10
C LEU A 13 7.06 36.31 -15.62
N LEU A 14 8.31 36.31 -16.06
CA LEU A 14 9.03 35.11 -16.51
C LEU A 14 9.66 34.31 -15.38
N ALA A 15 9.81 34.86 -14.19
CA ALA A 15 10.41 34.16 -13.05
C ALA A 15 9.44 33.22 -12.30
N GLY A 16 8.16 33.21 -12.66
CA GLY A 16 7.09 32.51 -11.92
C GLY A 16 6.91 31.01 -12.20
N CYS A 17 7.60 30.41 -13.17
CA CYS A 17 7.33 29.03 -13.59
C CYS A 17 8.41 27.99 -13.24
N ALA A 18 9.37 28.30 -12.37
CA ALA A 18 10.52 27.41 -12.14
C ALA A 18 10.46 26.56 -10.85
N SER A 19 9.32 26.42 -10.20
CA SER A 19 9.24 25.64 -8.95
C SER A 19 8.09 24.66 -8.82
N THR A 20 7.59 24.11 -9.92
CA THR A 20 6.94 22.80 -9.85
C THR A 20 8.03 21.74 -9.95
N GLY A 21 8.83 21.62 -8.90
CA GLY A 21 9.57 20.41 -8.64
C GLY A 21 8.55 19.28 -8.60
N SER A 22 8.38 18.55 -9.70
CA SER A 22 7.72 17.26 -9.70
C SER A 22 8.45 16.46 -8.62
N GLN A 23 7.82 16.29 -7.46
CA GLN A 23 8.18 15.23 -6.56
C GLN A 23 7.91 13.95 -7.36
N GLN A 24 8.86 13.59 -8.22
CA GLN A 24 8.93 12.23 -8.71
C GLN A 24 8.91 11.37 -7.47
N SER A 25 7.79 10.70 -7.25
CA SER A 25 7.68 9.68 -6.21
C SER A 25 8.89 8.78 -6.43
N LYS A 26 9.89 8.90 -5.55
CA LYS A 26 11.08 8.07 -5.58
C LYS A 26 10.58 6.63 -5.47
N VAL A 27 10.47 5.96 -6.61
CA VAL A 27 10.09 4.56 -6.67
C VAL A 27 11.23 3.83 -5.95
N GLU A 28 10.99 3.48 -4.72
CA GLU A 28 11.91 2.73 -3.90
C GLU A 28 12.05 1.35 -4.53
N ARG A 29 13.12 1.18 -5.29
CA ARG A 29 13.41 -0.10 -5.92
C ARG A 29 13.88 -1.06 -4.84
N ILE A 30 13.26 -2.23 -4.77
CA ILE A 30 13.70 -3.31 -3.91
C ILE A 30 15.11 -3.73 -4.37
N THR A 31 16.08 -3.68 -3.47
CA THR A 31 17.43 -4.16 -3.77
C THR A 31 17.43 -5.69 -3.90
N PRO A 32 18.37 -6.27 -4.66
CA PRO A 32 18.46 -7.73 -4.79
C PRO A 32 18.57 -8.44 -3.45
N GLU A 33 19.25 -7.84 -2.47
CA GLU A 33 19.40 -8.38 -1.11
C GLU A 33 18.07 -8.37 -0.33
N GLN A 34 17.28 -7.32 -0.50
CA GLN A 34 15.91 -7.23 0.08
C GLN A 34 14.99 -8.26 -0.59
N LEU A 35 15.10 -8.42 -1.90
CA LEU A 35 14.34 -9.43 -2.63
C LEU A 35 14.69 -10.85 -2.15
N ALA A 36 15.96 -11.16 -1.96
CA ALA A 36 16.40 -12.45 -1.45
C ALA A 36 15.85 -12.76 -0.04
N LYS A 37 15.71 -11.74 0.82
CA LYS A 37 15.09 -11.87 2.15
C LYS A 37 13.57 -12.08 2.12
N LEU A 38 12.93 -11.58 1.08
CA LEU A 38 11.47 -11.72 0.90
C LEU A 38 11.08 -13.05 0.29
N LEU A 39 11.98 -13.67 -0.47
CA LEU A 39 11.70 -14.94 -1.10
C LEU A 39 11.73 -16.06 -0.06
N PRO A 40 10.68 -16.87 0.03
CA PRO A 40 10.69 -18.00 0.94
C PRO A 40 11.79 -18.98 0.53
N PRO A 41 12.58 -19.49 1.48
CA PRO A 41 13.61 -20.47 1.16
C PRO A 41 12.96 -21.72 0.55
N PRO A 42 13.64 -22.40 -0.39
CA PRO A 42 13.19 -23.67 -0.90
C PRO A 42 13.12 -24.69 0.26
N VAL A 43 11.97 -25.31 0.44
CA VAL A 43 11.76 -26.32 1.48
C VAL A 43 11.55 -27.67 0.77
N ALA A 44 12.57 -28.48 0.74
CA ALA A 44 12.52 -29.82 0.16
C ALA A 44 12.26 -30.86 1.26
N THR A 45 10.99 -31.04 1.65
CA THR A 45 10.58 -32.08 2.60
C THR A 45 10.73 -33.47 1.99
N VAL A 46 10.45 -33.62 0.70
CA VAL A 46 10.70 -34.83 -0.09
C VAL A 46 12.04 -34.65 -0.81
N ALA A 47 12.96 -35.59 -0.67
CA ALA A 47 14.25 -35.50 -1.33
C ALA A 47 14.12 -35.73 -2.86
N LEU A 48 14.98 -35.06 -3.64
CA LEU A 48 15.01 -35.28 -5.11
C LEU A 48 15.31 -36.75 -5.47
N SER A 49 16.17 -37.42 -4.69
CA SER A 49 16.44 -38.85 -4.84
C SER A 49 15.21 -39.74 -4.69
N GLU A 50 14.29 -39.33 -3.82
CA GLU A 50 13.02 -40.04 -3.59
C GLU A 50 12.08 -39.88 -4.79
N ILE A 51 12.02 -38.71 -5.39
CA ILE A 51 11.25 -38.46 -6.62
C ILE A 51 11.80 -39.29 -7.78
N VAL A 52 13.12 -39.39 -7.90
CA VAL A 52 13.78 -40.24 -8.89
C VAL A 52 13.43 -41.73 -8.64
N ALA A 53 13.47 -42.17 -7.38
CA ALA A 53 13.11 -43.56 -7.03
C ALA A 53 11.64 -43.87 -7.35
N ASP A 54 10.73 -42.95 -7.03
CA ASP A 54 9.31 -43.07 -7.34
C ASP A 54 9.04 -43.12 -8.87
N SER A 55 9.77 -42.30 -9.64
CA SER A 55 9.70 -42.34 -11.12
C SER A 55 10.22 -43.67 -11.70
N LYS A 56 11.34 -44.19 -11.16
CA LYS A 56 11.88 -45.49 -11.56
C LYS A 56 11.00 -46.66 -11.12
N ALA A 57 10.27 -46.51 -10.03
CA ALA A 57 9.31 -47.50 -9.55
C ALA A 57 8.01 -47.53 -10.39
N GLY A 58 7.90 -46.61 -11.38
CA GLY A 58 6.73 -46.57 -12.28
C GLY A 58 5.49 -45.92 -11.66
N LYS A 59 5.65 -45.12 -10.61
CA LYS A 59 4.53 -44.34 -10.08
C LYS A 59 4.00 -43.36 -11.12
N THR A 60 2.70 -43.10 -11.08
CA THR A 60 2.07 -42.17 -12.01
C THR A 60 2.55 -40.71 -11.72
N ILE A 61 2.52 -39.88 -12.75
CA ILE A 61 2.86 -38.49 -12.67
C ILE A 61 2.01 -37.79 -11.62
N GLU A 62 0.71 -38.10 -11.57
CA GLU A 62 -0.26 -37.53 -10.63
C GLU A 62 0.07 -37.90 -9.17
N GLU A 63 0.50 -39.14 -8.91
CA GLU A 63 0.91 -39.56 -7.56
C GLU A 63 2.14 -38.83 -7.09
N ILE A 64 3.15 -38.66 -7.95
CA ILE A 64 4.37 -37.91 -7.62
C ILE A 64 4.04 -36.41 -7.36
N ILE A 65 3.24 -35.80 -8.22
CA ILE A 65 2.80 -34.42 -8.05
C ILE A 65 1.99 -34.25 -6.75
N THR A 66 1.07 -35.21 -6.47
CA THR A 66 0.27 -35.17 -5.24
C THR A 66 1.16 -35.28 -4.00
N LYS A 67 2.17 -36.15 -4.04
CA LYS A 67 3.16 -36.28 -2.96
C LYS A 67 3.93 -34.96 -2.71
N ILE A 68 4.37 -34.29 -3.77
CA ILE A 68 5.05 -32.99 -3.69
C ILE A 68 4.08 -31.94 -3.11
N LYS A 69 2.81 -31.93 -3.54
CA LYS A 69 1.78 -31.00 -3.02
C LYS A 69 1.50 -31.22 -1.55
N THR A 70 1.25 -32.44 -1.13
CA THR A 70 0.90 -32.77 0.27
C THR A 70 2.06 -32.52 1.23
N SER A 71 3.29 -32.68 0.78
CA SER A 71 4.49 -32.38 1.54
C SER A 71 4.86 -30.89 1.56
N ASN A 72 4.14 -30.04 0.81
CA ASN A 72 4.50 -28.62 0.61
C ASN A 72 5.96 -28.42 0.17
N SER A 73 6.51 -29.41 -0.55
CA SER A 73 7.89 -29.35 -1.01
C SER A 73 8.05 -28.36 -2.15
N ARG A 74 9.07 -27.52 -2.05
CA ARG A 74 9.45 -26.54 -3.07
C ARG A 74 10.91 -26.70 -3.41
N TYR A 75 11.21 -26.69 -4.69
CA TYR A 75 12.54 -26.94 -5.20
C TYR A 75 13.01 -25.76 -6.05
N GLU A 76 14.22 -25.31 -5.82
CA GLU A 76 14.87 -24.35 -6.69
C GLU A 76 15.86 -25.15 -7.57
N LEU A 77 15.35 -25.55 -8.75
CA LEU A 77 16.13 -26.36 -9.68
C LEU A 77 16.89 -25.45 -10.64
N THR A 78 18.17 -25.71 -10.77
CA THR A 78 18.98 -25.16 -11.87
C THR A 78 18.68 -25.92 -13.16
N THR A 79 18.98 -25.31 -14.31
CA THR A 79 18.81 -25.95 -15.62
C THR A 79 19.61 -27.27 -15.70
N ALA A 80 20.82 -27.31 -15.13
CA ALA A 80 21.63 -28.53 -15.08
C ALA A 80 20.95 -29.64 -14.26
N GLN A 81 20.43 -29.32 -13.08
CA GLN A 81 19.68 -30.27 -12.23
C GLN A 81 18.43 -30.77 -12.91
N THR A 82 17.68 -29.90 -13.59
CA THR A 82 16.47 -30.30 -14.34
C THR A 82 16.82 -31.29 -15.44
N LEU A 83 17.91 -31.05 -16.17
CA LEU A 83 18.39 -31.97 -17.22
C LEU A 83 18.85 -33.31 -16.64
N ASP A 84 19.56 -33.30 -15.52
CA ASP A 84 20.04 -34.51 -14.86
C ASP A 84 18.88 -35.35 -14.30
N LEU A 85 17.84 -34.72 -13.72
CA LEU A 85 16.63 -35.40 -13.26
C LEU A 85 15.86 -36.02 -14.42
N SER A 86 15.76 -35.30 -15.55
CA SER A 86 15.15 -35.85 -16.77
C SER A 86 15.88 -37.06 -17.31
N LYS A 87 17.24 -37.03 -17.32
CA LYS A 87 18.07 -38.20 -17.69
C LYS A 87 17.89 -39.38 -16.75
N GLN A 88 17.58 -39.14 -15.48
CA GLN A 88 17.31 -40.17 -14.47
C GLN A 88 15.91 -40.78 -14.57
N GLY A 89 15.06 -40.27 -15.48
CA GLY A 89 13.73 -40.83 -15.76
C GLY A 89 12.58 -40.06 -15.07
N VAL A 90 12.83 -38.87 -14.55
CA VAL A 90 11.77 -38.01 -14.03
C VAL A 90 11.04 -37.36 -15.21
N ASP A 91 9.69 -37.51 -15.26
CA ASP A 91 8.88 -36.93 -16.30
C ASP A 91 8.91 -35.41 -16.33
N VAL A 92 8.92 -34.84 -17.54
CA VAL A 92 8.99 -33.38 -17.75
C VAL A 92 7.82 -32.65 -17.03
N LYS A 93 6.63 -33.28 -16.98
CA LYS A 93 5.46 -32.66 -16.29
C LYS A 93 5.68 -32.50 -14.79
N VAL A 94 6.42 -33.42 -14.16
CA VAL A 94 6.79 -33.32 -12.75
C VAL A 94 7.78 -32.16 -12.55
N LEU A 95 8.78 -32.06 -13.43
CA LEU A 95 9.76 -30.99 -13.40
C LEU A 95 9.12 -29.61 -13.64
N ASP A 96 8.21 -29.51 -14.59
CA ASP A 96 7.43 -28.30 -14.87
C ASP A 96 6.59 -27.91 -13.65
N TYR A 97 5.93 -28.87 -13.02
CA TYR A 97 5.17 -28.62 -11.79
C TYR A 97 6.07 -28.08 -10.67
N MET A 98 7.23 -28.69 -10.45
CA MET A 98 8.21 -28.23 -9.45
C MET A 98 8.65 -26.79 -9.71
N HIS A 99 8.93 -26.47 -10.96
CA HIS A 99 9.30 -25.10 -11.36
C HIS A 99 8.14 -24.11 -11.15
N GLN A 100 6.96 -24.44 -11.64
CA GLN A 100 5.77 -23.60 -11.53
C GLN A 100 5.37 -23.35 -10.07
N SER A 101 5.43 -24.39 -9.21
CA SER A 101 5.08 -24.26 -7.79
C SER A 101 6.05 -23.33 -7.06
N ASN A 102 7.34 -23.37 -7.39
CA ASN A 102 8.35 -22.47 -6.82
C ASN A 102 8.13 -21.02 -7.30
N GLU A 103 7.90 -20.82 -8.59
CA GLU A 103 7.63 -19.50 -9.15
C GLU A 103 6.33 -18.88 -8.59
N LEU A 104 5.30 -19.68 -8.41
CA LEU A 104 4.05 -19.26 -7.79
C LEU A 104 4.28 -18.82 -6.33
N ALA A 105 5.05 -19.60 -5.56
CA ALA A 105 5.38 -19.25 -4.19
C ALA A 105 6.18 -17.92 -4.11
N LYS A 106 7.14 -17.71 -5.01
CA LYS A 106 7.88 -16.44 -5.13
C LYS A 106 6.94 -15.26 -5.44
N LYS A 107 6.04 -15.44 -6.42
CA LYS A 107 5.06 -14.39 -6.78
C LYS A 107 4.12 -14.04 -5.63
N ASN A 108 3.64 -15.07 -4.92
CA ASN A 108 2.75 -14.85 -3.76
C ASN A 108 3.48 -14.10 -2.64
N ALA A 109 4.72 -14.47 -2.31
CA ALA A 109 5.51 -13.79 -1.29
C ALA A 109 5.74 -12.29 -1.63
N ILE A 110 6.02 -12.00 -2.90
CA ILE A 110 6.15 -10.61 -3.37
C ILE A 110 4.81 -9.87 -3.26
N ALA A 111 3.71 -10.50 -3.67
CA ALA A 111 2.38 -9.91 -3.60
C ALA A 111 1.96 -9.62 -2.15
N ASP A 112 2.23 -10.54 -1.23
CA ASP A 112 1.94 -10.38 0.20
C ASP A 112 2.72 -9.21 0.81
N GLU A 113 4.00 -9.08 0.47
CA GLU A 113 4.81 -7.96 0.94
C GLU A 113 4.32 -6.62 0.37
N LEU A 114 3.94 -6.57 -0.91
CA LEU A 114 3.37 -5.37 -1.52
C LEU A 114 2.06 -4.97 -0.84
N ASN A 115 1.18 -5.94 -0.61
CA ASN A 115 -0.09 -5.72 0.10
C ASN A 115 0.15 -5.20 1.53
N LYS A 116 1.11 -5.78 2.25
CA LYS A 116 1.50 -5.34 3.59
C LYS A 116 1.96 -3.89 3.58
N ARG A 117 2.89 -3.53 2.69
CA ARG A 117 3.37 -2.14 2.54
C ARG A 117 2.27 -1.17 2.18
N GLU A 118 1.34 -1.58 1.34
CA GLU A 118 0.19 -0.73 0.99
C GLU A 118 -0.75 -0.51 2.19
N GLN A 119 -1.01 -1.56 2.97
CA GLN A 119 -1.79 -1.45 4.20
C GLN A 119 -1.11 -0.54 5.24
N GLU A 120 0.20 -0.66 5.41
CA GLU A 120 0.99 0.21 6.29
C GLU A 120 0.91 1.68 5.84
N LYS A 121 1.07 1.96 4.55
CA LYS A 121 0.90 3.31 3.98
C LYS A 121 -0.51 3.86 4.21
N ARG A 122 -1.53 3.05 3.96
CA ARG A 122 -2.94 3.44 4.18
C ARG A 122 -3.23 3.71 5.66
N SER A 123 -2.69 2.91 6.56
CA SER A 123 -2.86 3.12 8.01
C SER A 123 -2.15 4.39 8.48
N ALA A 124 -0.92 4.63 8.05
CA ALA A 124 -0.17 5.85 8.34
C ALA A 124 -0.88 7.11 7.81
N GLN A 125 -1.40 7.05 6.58
CA GLN A 125 -2.19 8.16 6.03
C GLN A 125 -3.46 8.45 6.84
N LYS A 126 -4.18 7.39 7.27
CA LYS A 126 -5.37 7.56 8.13
C LYS A 126 -5.02 8.16 9.49
N GLN A 127 -3.90 7.76 10.08
CA GLN A 127 -3.41 8.36 11.33
C GLN A 127 -3.11 9.84 11.15
N LEU A 128 -2.35 10.19 10.12
CA LEU A 128 -2.01 11.58 9.80
C LEU A 128 -3.27 12.43 9.53
N GLN A 129 -4.27 11.87 8.84
CA GLN A 129 -5.55 12.57 8.65
C GLN A 129 -6.30 12.79 9.96
N ARG A 130 -6.30 11.80 10.88
CA ARG A 130 -6.91 11.94 12.21
C ARG A 130 -6.19 13.00 13.04
N GLU A 131 -4.87 13.00 13.04
CA GLU A 131 -4.07 14.03 13.76
C GLU A 131 -4.35 15.43 13.22
N ARG A 132 -4.39 15.58 11.90
CA ARG A 132 -4.74 16.88 11.26
C ARG A 132 -6.17 17.31 11.60
N ALA A 133 -7.13 16.38 11.57
CA ALA A 133 -8.51 16.68 11.93
C ALA A 133 -8.65 17.09 13.40
N LEU A 134 -7.92 16.42 14.32
CA LEU A 134 -7.87 16.79 15.73
C LEU A 134 -7.22 18.18 15.91
N ALA A 135 -6.07 18.43 15.28
CA ALA A 135 -5.42 19.72 15.36
C ALA A 135 -6.33 20.84 14.83
N GLN A 136 -7.06 20.60 13.75
CA GLN A 136 -8.00 21.56 13.18
C GLN A 136 -9.22 21.78 14.09
N SER A 137 -9.71 20.74 14.78
CA SER A 137 -10.82 20.87 15.72
C SER A 137 -10.41 21.70 16.95
N TYR A 138 -9.19 21.48 17.48
CA TYR A 138 -8.66 22.31 18.57
C TYR A 138 -8.52 23.77 18.16
N TYR A 139 -8.06 24.02 16.94
CA TYR A 139 -7.91 25.39 16.43
C TYR A 139 -9.29 26.07 16.30
N ASN A 140 -10.29 25.39 15.72
CA ASN A 140 -11.62 25.92 15.56
C ASN A 140 -12.31 26.16 16.92
N ASP A 141 -12.18 25.24 17.88
CA ASP A 141 -12.75 25.35 19.22
C ASP A 141 -12.13 26.54 19.99
N TYR A 142 -10.83 26.77 19.80
CA TYR A 142 -10.13 27.91 20.41
C TYR A 142 -10.60 29.26 19.85
N PHE A 143 -10.82 29.37 18.54
CA PHE A 143 -11.26 30.60 17.89
C PHE A 143 -12.79 30.84 17.97
N ASP A 144 -13.58 29.78 18.08
CA ASP A 144 -15.04 29.85 18.24
C ASP A 144 -15.46 29.99 19.72
N SER A 145 -14.47 29.98 20.63
CA SER A 145 -14.73 30.23 22.04
C SER A 145 -15.29 31.63 22.24
N PRO A 146 -16.42 31.79 22.91
CA PRO A 146 -17.04 33.11 23.14
C PRO A 146 -16.14 34.06 23.92
N PHE A 147 -15.05 33.57 24.52
CA PHE A 147 -14.07 34.35 25.22
C PHE A 147 -12.97 34.96 24.33
N TYR A 148 -12.85 34.49 23.08
CA TYR A 148 -11.78 34.96 22.17
C TYR A 148 -12.32 35.67 20.91
N ASN A 149 -13.58 36.08 20.91
CA ASN A 149 -14.13 36.90 19.84
C ASN A 149 -13.71 38.36 20.05
N PRO A 150 -12.75 38.90 19.27
CA PRO A 150 -12.28 40.29 19.46
C PRO A 150 -13.35 41.33 19.19
N TYR A 151 -14.50 40.93 18.67
CA TYR A 151 -15.64 41.84 18.46
C TYR A 151 -16.48 42.09 19.71
N TYR A 152 -16.32 41.30 20.80
CA TYR A 152 -17.04 41.55 22.05
C TYR A 152 -16.35 42.53 23.01
N HIS A 153 -15.18 43.02 22.68
CA HIS A 153 -14.40 43.93 23.57
C HIS A 153 -14.64 45.41 23.32
N TYR A 154 -15.50 45.79 22.38
CA TYR A 154 -15.98 47.16 22.30
C TYR A 154 -17.42 47.20 22.83
N GLY A 155 -17.50 47.45 24.15
CA GLY A 155 -18.77 47.71 24.81
C GLY A 155 -19.42 48.95 24.27
N TYR A 156 -20.62 48.76 23.76
CA TYR A 156 -21.69 49.76 23.84
C TYR A 156 -22.97 49.03 24.23
N GLY A 157 -23.51 49.53 25.31
CA GLY A 157 -24.56 48.98 26.14
C GLY A 157 -25.87 48.63 25.48
N PRO A 158 -26.78 48.12 26.32
CA PRO A 158 -27.98 47.44 25.90
C PRO A 158 -29.09 48.40 25.65
N TYR A 159 -29.42 48.68 24.41
CA TYR A 159 -30.74 49.17 24.07
C TYR A 159 -31.12 48.77 22.65
N TYR A 160 -32.31 48.22 22.57
CA TYR A 160 -33.16 47.86 21.46
C TYR A 160 -33.11 46.37 21.08
N GLY A 161 -34.14 45.71 21.59
CA GLY A 161 -34.60 44.47 21.12
C GLY A 161 -34.95 44.47 19.63
N SER A 162 -34.59 43.43 18.97
CA SER A 162 -35.27 42.97 17.78
C SER A 162 -35.33 41.46 17.78
N ARG A 163 -36.49 40.99 18.08
CA ARG A 163 -37.17 39.87 17.43
C ARG A 163 -36.67 39.77 15.99
N PHE A 164 -36.29 38.64 15.60
CA PHE A 164 -35.99 38.04 14.30
C PHE A 164 -34.58 37.45 14.20
N PHE A 165 -34.42 36.33 14.89
CA PHE A 165 -33.51 35.30 14.40
C PHE A 165 -34.12 33.92 14.70
N TRP A 166 -35.17 33.65 13.99
CA TRP A 166 -35.74 32.30 13.86
C TRP A 166 -35.37 31.81 12.47
N GLY A 167 -34.65 30.74 12.41
CA GLY A 167 -34.57 30.00 11.17
C GLY A 167 -33.18 29.72 10.67
N SER A 168 -32.86 28.47 10.68
CA SER A 168 -31.86 27.78 9.85
C SER A 168 -30.48 27.46 10.48
N HIS A 169 -30.48 26.64 11.54
CA HIS A 169 -29.33 25.81 11.82
C HIS A 169 -29.76 24.41 12.30
N PHE A 170 -30.68 23.79 11.59
CA PHE A 170 -31.02 22.39 11.74
C PHE A 170 -30.90 21.71 10.38
N TYR A 171 -29.72 21.49 9.85
CA TYR A 171 -29.44 20.46 8.83
C TYR A 171 -27.94 20.25 8.76
N ASN A 172 -27.44 19.35 9.56
CA ASN A 172 -26.47 18.31 9.16
C ASN A 172 -25.94 17.55 10.39
N ARG A 173 -26.78 16.68 10.96
CA ARG A 173 -26.27 15.54 11.72
C ARG A 173 -26.30 14.34 10.77
N PRO A 174 -25.16 13.76 10.41
CA PRO A 174 -25.16 12.44 9.79
C PRO A 174 -25.61 11.44 10.84
N GLY A 175 -26.76 10.80 10.58
CA GLY A 175 -27.34 9.78 11.43
C GLY A 175 -26.42 8.58 11.56
N PHE A 176 -26.14 8.21 12.79
CA PHE A 176 -25.62 6.92 13.16
C PHE A 176 -26.68 5.87 12.84
N TYR A 177 -26.59 5.20 11.71
CA TYR A 177 -27.31 3.96 11.45
C TYR A 177 -26.52 2.79 12.06
N ASN A 178 -26.90 2.50 13.29
CA ASN A 178 -26.57 1.24 13.94
C ASN A 178 -27.43 0.15 13.28
N ARG A 179 -26.81 -0.67 12.42
CA ARG A 179 -27.48 -1.84 11.83
C ARG A 179 -26.93 -3.11 12.45
N HIS A 180 -27.47 -3.45 13.63
CA HIS A 180 -27.50 -4.83 14.08
C HIS A 180 -28.42 -5.64 13.15
N ARG A 181 -27.90 -6.67 12.52
CA ARG A 181 -28.65 -7.87 12.07
C ARG A 181 -27.72 -9.08 12.18
N ARG A 182 -28.19 -9.90 12.93
CA ARG A 182 -28.29 -11.35 13.15
C ARG A 182 -27.51 -12.19 12.13
#